data_1900c89542b525e74ba3ff0d90e9e502
#
_entry.id   1900c89542b525e74ba3ff0d90e9e502
#
_cell.length_a   1.000
_cell.length_b   1.000
_cell.length_c   1.000
_cell.angle_alpha   90.00
_cell.angle_beta   90.00
_cell.angle_gamma   90.00
#
_symmetry.space_group_name_H-M   'P 1'
#
loop_
_entity.id
_entity.type
_entity.pdbx_description
1 polymer ?
#
loop_
_entity_poly.entity_id
_entity_poly.type
_entity_poly.pdbx_seq_one_letter_code
_entity_poly.pdbx_strand_id
1 'polypeptide(L)'
;MPCISARALACLALSVIPALPVVGGAADAEGAPPVVRLAVVNAPQQSGLLASLLPEFEKQTGYRVEVYSGNDVYDQAEQGQADLLISHYGKAPVEQFVASGNGAFPRPVFSNQSVLVGPRNDPAKIRGLTDPVEAMRRIVATRSPYVAPSYPVGRYLSELLLAGAGHPERGAWYVEGRQSKGRAMKFAEDTGAYTLWGSFPFERYRRRNDSRLEVMVWQTPLFQRLMATIVVNAEKYPGVNTAGARALEAYLLSPGTQASIAAFREDGLDRQTWWPAGLDNNPAQILGLAGDEDEE
;
A
#
# COMPACT_ATOMS: atom_id res chain seq x y z
N MET A 1 27.33 74.80 -83.03
CA MET A 1 28.07 73.57 -82.82
C MET A 1 27.68 73.07 -81.43
N PRO A 2 27.53 71.77 -81.16
CA PRO A 2 26.19 71.24 -81.19
C PRO A 2 25.62 70.96 -79.77
N CYS A 3 24.27 70.81 -79.76
CA CYS A 3 23.38 70.38 -78.66
C CYS A 3 23.79 69.07 -78.09
N ILE A 4 23.59 68.93 -76.76
CA ILE A 4 23.35 67.64 -76.11
C ILE A 4 22.14 67.72 -75.17
N SER A 5 21.16 66.98 -75.51
CA SER A 5 19.89 66.84 -74.79
C SER A 5 20.07 66.01 -73.57
N ALA A 6 19.54 66.49 -72.44
CA ALA A 6 19.46 65.72 -71.23
C ALA A 6 18.17 64.85 -71.24
N ARG A 7 18.31 63.49 -71.04
CA ARG A 7 17.20 62.56 -70.79
C ARG A 7 17.13 62.35 -69.28
N ALA A 8 15.97 62.67 -68.73
CA ALA A 8 15.62 62.35 -67.35
C ALA A 8 15.40 60.83 -67.16
N LEU A 9 16.12 60.23 -66.26
CA LEU A 9 15.88 58.86 -65.80
C LEU A 9 14.97 58.91 -64.53
N ALA A 10 13.80 58.38 -64.61
CA ALA A 10 12.92 58.19 -63.46
C ALA A 10 13.40 56.94 -62.73
N CYS A 11 13.88 57.07 -61.51
CA CYS A 11 14.16 55.95 -60.62
C CYS A 11 12.84 55.50 -59.94
N LEU A 12 12.36 54.32 -60.30
CA LEU A 12 11.31 53.63 -59.56
C LEU A 12 11.99 53.06 -58.30
N ALA A 13 11.64 53.59 -57.13
CA ALA A 13 12.03 53.01 -55.86
C ALA A 13 11.06 51.79 -55.52
N LEU A 14 11.54 50.56 -55.63
CA LEU A 14 10.86 49.36 -55.14
C LEU A 14 11.02 49.34 -53.63
N SER A 15 9.90 49.60 -52.93
CA SER A 15 9.80 49.39 -51.46
C SER A 15 9.73 47.91 -51.17
N VAL A 16 10.83 47.31 -50.70
CA VAL A 16 10.86 45.96 -50.15
C VAL A 16 10.30 46.03 -48.73
N ILE A 17 9.09 45.50 -48.50
CA ILE A 17 8.52 45.30 -47.16
C ILE A 17 9.17 44.04 -46.61
N PRO A 18 9.90 44.05 -45.45
CA PRO A 18 10.37 42.82 -44.82
C PRO A 18 9.20 42.04 -44.28
N ALA A 19 8.99 40.83 -44.80
CA ALA A 19 8.06 39.87 -44.21
C ALA A 19 8.63 39.46 -42.83
N LEU A 20 7.91 39.83 -41.76
CA LEU A 20 8.15 39.30 -40.42
C LEU A 20 7.87 37.78 -40.44
N PRO A 21 8.76 36.95 -39.88
CA PRO A 21 8.45 35.54 -39.70
C PRO A 21 7.24 35.42 -38.74
N VAL A 22 6.18 34.87 -39.22
CA VAL A 22 5.11 34.34 -38.38
C VAL A 22 5.77 33.23 -37.57
N VAL A 23 6.07 33.48 -36.30
CA VAL A 23 6.39 32.45 -35.33
C VAL A 23 5.07 31.71 -35.16
N GLY A 24 4.90 30.67 -35.97
CA GLY A 24 3.86 29.64 -35.72
C GLY A 24 4.17 29.07 -34.36
N GLY A 25 3.34 29.39 -33.36
CA GLY A 25 3.33 28.67 -32.12
C GLY A 25 3.21 27.18 -32.46
N ALA A 26 4.24 26.41 -32.15
CA ALA A 26 4.13 24.98 -32.10
C ALA A 26 2.99 24.73 -31.10
N ALA A 27 1.84 24.32 -31.63
CA ALA A 27 0.84 23.64 -30.81
C ALA A 27 1.61 22.47 -30.20
N ASP A 28 1.82 22.53 -28.89
CA ASP A 28 2.36 21.42 -28.14
C ASP A 28 1.46 20.22 -28.51
N ALA A 29 2.05 19.29 -29.24
CA ALA A 29 1.44 17.98 -29.39
C ALA A 29 1.35 17.46 -27.96
N GLU A 30 0.14 17.45 -27.38
CA GLU A 30 -0.12 16.80 -26.11
C GLU A 30 0.26 15.32 -26.29
N GLY A 31 1.52 15.02 -25.98
CA GLY A 31 2.00 13.67 -25.89
C GLY A 31 1.20 12.98 -24.79
N ALA A 32 0.92 11.69 -24.96
CA ALA A 32 0.25 10.92 -23.92
C ALA A 32 0.96 11.16 -22.56
N PRO A 33 0.20 11.31 -21.47
CA PRO A 33 0.79 11.60 -20.16
C PRO A 33 1.84 10.55 -19.81
N PRO A 34 2.97 10.96 -19.20
CA PRO A 34 4.01 10.01 -18.82
C PRO A 34 3.47 9.04 -17.77
N VAL A 35 3.83 7.77 -17.94
CA VAL A 35 3.28 6.68 -17.10
C VAL A 35 4.22 6.35 -15.95
N VAL A 36 3.64 6.08 -14.77
CA VAL A 36 4.30 5.47 -13.62
C VAL A 36 3.70 4.07 -13.40
N ARG A 37 4.52 3.04 -13.51
CA ARG A 37 4.11 1.65 -13.32
C ARG A 37 4.27 1.27 -11.85
N LEU A 38 3.16 1.13 -11.15
CA LEU A 38 3.11 0.75 -9.74
C LEU A 38 2.80 -0.75 -9.62
N ALA A 39 3.74 -1.55 -9.10
CA ALA A 39 3.47 -2.92 -8.69
C ALA A 39 3.20 -2.99 -7.18
N VAL A 40 2.06 -3.54 -6.78
CA VAL A 40 1.58 -3.53 -5.40
C VAL A 40 1.00 -4.87 -4.98
N VAL A 41 1.21 -5.27 -3.74
CA VAL A 41 0.51 -6.43 -3.15
C VAL A 41 -0.99 -6.18 -3.10
N ASN A 42 -1.78 -7.26 -3.10
CA ASN A 42 -3.22 -7.18 -3.40
C ASN A 42 -4.07 -6.26 -2.51
N ALA A 43 -3.76 -6.15 -1.22
CA ALA A 43 -4.66 -5.48 -0.28
C ALA A 43 -4.89 -3.98 -0.56
N PRO A 44 -3.87 -3.14 -0.83
CA PRO A 44 -4.08 -1.71 -1.11
C PRO A 44 -4.96 -1.45 -2.33
N GLN A 45 -4.80 -2.25 -3.38
CA GLN A 45 -5.61 -2.13 -4.59
C GLN A 45 -7.04 -2.63 -4.36
N GLN A 46 -7.19 -3.81 -3.78
CA GLN A 46 -8.49 -4.46 -3.66
C GLN A 46 -9.39 -3.84 -2.58
N SER A 47 -8.83 -3.10 -1.62
CA SER A 47 -9.60 -2.34 -0.61
C SER A 47 -10.16 -1.01 -1.13
N GLY A 48 -9.72 -0.56 -2.31
CA GLY A 48 -10.07 0.75 -2.84
C GLY A 48 -9.16 1.89 -2.34
N LEU A 49 -8.17 1.62 -1.47
CA LEU A 49 -7.28 2.65 -0.96
C LEU A 49 -6.55 3.39 -2.10
N LEU A 50 -5.91 2.67 -3.01
CA LEU A 50 -5.21 3.30 -4.13
C LEU A 50 -6.18 4.04 -5.06
N ALA A 51 -7.36 3.51 -5.31
CA ALA A 51 -8.39 4.17 -6.11
C ALA A 51 -8.85 5.51 -5.49
N SER A 52 -8.75 5.66 -4.17
CA SER A 52 -9.06 6.93 -3.50
C SER A 52 -7.91 7.94 -3.52
N LEU A 53 -6.65 7.49 -3.68
CA LEU A 53 -5.47 8.35 -3.58
C LEU A 53 -4.91 8.77 -4.94
N LEU A 54 -4.85 7.85 -5.92
CA LEU A 54 -4.14 8.07 -7.18
C LEU A 54 -4.73 9.16 -8.08
N PRO A 55 -6.05 9.37 -8.18
CA PRO A 55 -6.61 10.41 -9.03
C PRO A 55 -6.10 11.83 -8.71
N GLU A 56 -5.89 12.13 -7.45
CA GLU A 56 -5.35 13.44 -7.04
C GLU A 56 -3.88 13.58 -7.40
N PHE A 57 -3.07 12.51 -7.29
CA PHE A 57 -1.70 12.49 -7.79
C PHE A 57 -1.63 12.76 -9.30
N GLU A 58 -2.44 12.05 -10.08
CA GLU A 58 -2.48 12.21 -11.54
C GLU A 58 -2.87 13.63 -11.93
N LYS A 59 -3.86 14.21 -11.26
CA LYS A 59 -4.29 15.59 -11.46
C LYS A 59 -3.21 16.62 -11.12
N GLN A 60 -2.48 16.43 -10.02
CA GLN A 60 -1.45 17.36 -9.56
C GLN A 60 -0.18 17.33 -10.42
N THR A 61 0.16 16.17 -10.97
CA THR A 61 1.47 15.94 -11.58
C THR A 61 1.43 15.76 -13.10
N GLY A 62 0.26 15.43 -13.66
CA GLY A 62 0.13 15.06 -15.07
C GLY A 62 0.66 13.66 -15.39
N TYR A 63 1.15 12.90 -14.42
CA TYR A 63 1.44 11.48 -14.61
C TYR A 63 0.15 10.66 -14.67
N ARG A 64 0.20 9.52 -15.35
CA ARG A 64 -0.79 8.45 -15.25
C ARG A 64 -0.19 7.28 -14.49
N VAL A 65 -0.94 6.66 -13.58
CA VAL A 65 -0.47 5.50 -12.81
C VAL A 65 -1.08 4.22 -13.35
N GLU A 66 -0.26 3.30 -13.82
CA GLU A 66 -0.67 1.95 -14.17
C GLU A 66 -0.38 1.00 -13.01
N VAL A 67 -1.44 0.42 -12.44
CA VAL A 67 -1.34 -0.41 -11.23
C VAL A 67 -1.37 -1.88 -11.62
N TYR A 68 -0.29 -2.60 -11.35
CA TYR A 68 -0.25 -4.05 -11.29
C TYR A 68 -0.45 -4.52 -9.84
N SER A 69 -1.36 -5.45 -9.61
CA SER A 69 -1.62 -5.99 -8.26
C SER A 69 -1.51 -7.51 -8.26
N GLY A 70 -0.55 -8.03 -7.48
CA GLY A 70 -0.25 -9.47 -7.46
C GLY A 70 0.57 -9.92 -6.27
N ASN A 71 0.99 -11.17 -6.30
CA ASN A 71 1.93 -11.74 -5.35
C ASN A 71 3.38 -11.78 -5.89
N ASP A 72 3.54 -11.54 -7.18
CA ASP A 72 4.76 -11.58 -7.98
C ASP A 72 5.30 -10.18 -8.31
N VAL A 73 5.03 -9.20 -7.43
CA VAL A 73 5.43 -7.79 -7.61
C VAL A 73 6.95 -7.61 -7.76
N TYR A 74 7.74 -8.47 -7.16
CA TYR A 74 9.21 -8.45 -7.31
C TYR A 74 9.62 -8.95 -8.69
N ASP A 75 8.99 -10.00 -9.19
CA ASP A 75 9.25 -10.52 -10.55
C ASP A 75 8.92 -9.47 -11.61
N GLN A 76 7.83 -8.72 -11.43
CA GLN A 76 7.48 -7.59 -12.29
C GLN A 76 8.59 -6.51 -12.31
N ALA A 77 9.13 -6.18 -11.14
CA ALA A 77 10.21 -5.20 -11.05
C ALA A 77 11.52 -5.72 -11.65
N GLU A 78 11.88 -6.97 -11.41
CA GLU A 78 13.09 -7.60 -11.95
C GLU A 78 13.04 -7.78 -13.47
N GLN A 79 11.86 -7.75 -14.05
CA GLN A 79 11.65 -7.70 -15.50
C GLN A 79 11.60 -6.27 -16.06
N GLY A 80 11.82 -5.24 -15.22
CA GLY A 80 11.72 -3.84 -15.62
C GLY A 80 10.30 -3.36 -15.94
N GLN A 81 9.27 -4.08 -15.45
CA GLN A 81 7.86 -3.79 -15.68
C GLN A 81 7.22 -2.94 -14.58
N ALA A 82 7.99 -2.53 -13.58
CA ALA A 82 7.56 -1.62 -12.52
C ALA A 82 8.59 -0.52 -12.30
N ASP A 83 8.11 0.65 -11.91
CA ASP A 83 8.92 1.81 -11.54
C ASP A 83 8.95 1.99 -10.02
N LEU A 84 7.84 1.66 -9.36
CA LEU A 84 7.65 1.71 -7.92
C LEU A 84 7.00 0.41 -7.43
N LEU A 85 7.52 -0.15 -6.34
CA LEU A 85 6.89 -1.25 -5.61
C LEU A 85 6.21 -0.74 -4.35
N ILE A 86 5.08 -1.37 -3.97
CA ILE A 86 4.54 -1.31 -2.61
C ILE A 86 4.35 -2.73 -2.09
N SER A 87 5.08 -3.09 -1.05
CA SER A 87 5.02 -4.42 -0.45
C SER A 87 5.19 -4.38 1.07
N HIS A 88 5.03 -5.53 1.71
CA HIS A 88 5.15 -5.63 3.17
C HIS A 88 6.59 -5.41 3.62
N TYR A 89 6.80 -4.42 4.49
CA TYR A 89 8.08 -4.11 5.12
C TYR A 89 8.52 -5.21 6.12
N GLY A 90 9.83 -5.34 6.32
CA GLY A 90 10.39 -6.30 7.29
C GLY A 90 10.18 -7.77 6.91
N LYS A 91 10.22 -8.08 5.62
CA LYS A 91 10.14 -9.44 5.09
C LYS A 91 11.27 -9.76 4.15
N ALA A 92 11.71 -11.01 4.18
CA ALA A 92 12.83 -11.49 3.37
C ALA A 92 12.77 -11.08 1.89
N PRO A 93 11.64 -11.12 1.17
CA PRO A 93 11.61 -10.67 -0.22
C PRO A 93 11.98 -9.20 -0.42
N VAL A 94 11.55 -8.29 0.48
CA VAL A 94 11.95 -6.87 0.44
C VAL A 94 13.45 -6.75 0.67
N GLU A 95 13.96 -7.41 1.70
CA GLU A 95 15.36 -7.36 2.08
C GLU A 95 16.25 -7.92 0.98
N GLN A 96 15.88 -9.04 0.39
CA GLN A 96 16.59 -9.66 -0.72
C GLN A 96 16.60 -8.77 -1.97
N PHE A 97 15.45 -8.16 -2.31
CA PHE A 97 15.34 -7.27 -3.46
C PHE A 97 16.27 -6.07 -3.33
N VAL A 98 16.30 -5.44 -2.16
CA VAL A 98 17.17 -4.28 -1.88
C VAL A 98 18.64 -4.68 -1.75
N ALA A 99 18.95 -5.75 -1.03
CA ALA A 99 20.32 -6.25 -0.88
C ALA A 99 20.94 -6.67 -2.21
N SER A 100 20.13 -7.11 -3.17
CA SER A 100 20.56 -7.41 -4.53
C SER A 100 20.74 -6.16 -5.42
N GLY A 101 20.53 -4.96 -4.89
CA GLY A 101 20.63 -3.71 -5.64
C GLY A 101 19.50 -3.48 -6.65
N ASN A 102 18.37 -4.20 -6.50
CA ASN A 102 17.23 -4.09 -7.43
C ASN A 102 16.37 -2.85 -7.19
N GLY A 103 16.45 -2.25 -6.03
CA GLY A 103 15.70 -1.04 -5.67
C GLY A 103 16.33 -0.24 -4.55
N ALA A 104 15.80 0.96 -4.34
CA ALA A 104 16.20 1.87 -3.26
C ALA A 104 15.78 1.31 -1.88
N PHE A 105 16.31 1.90 -0.80
CA PHE A 105 15.91 1.56 0.56
C PHE A 105 14.41 1.78 0.76
N PRO A 106 13.69 0.82 1.38
CA PRO A 106 12.25 0.90 1.54
C PRO A 106 11.83 2.05 2.46
N ARG A 107 10.76 2.76 2.09
CA ARG A 107 10.17 3.82 2.91
C ARG A 107 8.76 3.41 3.35
N PRO A 108 8.50 3.26 4.67
CA PRO A 108 7.15 2.97 5.16
C PRO A 108 6.14 4.01 4.67
N VAL A 109 5.01 3.56 4.14
CA VAL A 109 4.00 4.44 3.53
C VAL A 109 2.65 4.36 4.21
N PHE A 110 2.19 3.17 4.56
CA PHE A 110 0.96 2.91 5.29
C PHE A 110 1.01 1.51 5.93
N SER A 111 0.07 1.25 6.81
CA SER A 111 -0.08 -0.08 7.39
C SER A 111 -1.54 -0.55 7.32
N ASN A 112 -1.71 -1.85 7.25
CA ASN A 112 -2.94 -2.54 7.57
C ASN A 112 -2.71 -3.45 8.78
N GLN A 113 -3.66 -4.30 9.12
CA GLN A 113 -3.51 -5.16 10.30
C GLN A 113 -4.06 -6.57 10.08
N SER A 114 -3.58 -7.48 10.94
CA SER A 114 -4.27 -8.73 11.24
C SER A 114 -5.41 -8.48 12.25
N VAL A 115 -6.31 -9.42 12.37
CA VAL A 115 -7.39 -9.42 13.36
C VAL A 115 -7.50 -10.82 13.98
N LEU A 116 -7.83 -10.87 15.25
CA LEU A 116 -8.26 -12.11 15.89
C LEU A 116 -9.78 -12.21 15.72
N VAL A 117 -10.22 -13.24 15.03
CA VAL A 117 -11.64 -13.51 14.77
C VAL A 117 -12.12 -14.71 15.57
N GLY A 118 -13.40 -14.79 15.81
CA GLY A 118 -13.98 -15.89 16.57
C GLY A 118 -15.49 -15.97 16.43
N PRO A 119 -16.11 -16.95 17.09
CA PRO A 119 -17.53 -17.20 17.02
C PRO A 119 -18.33 -16.11 17.74
N ARG A 120 -19.54 -15.81 17.25
CA ARG A 120 -20.40 -14.74 17.76
C ARG A 120 -20.71 -14.87 19.26
N ASN A 121 -20.81 -16.08 19.79
CA ASN A 121 -21.09 -16.34 21.21
C ASN A 121 -19.88 -16.09 22.13
N ASP A 122 -18.70 -15.89 21.60
CA ASP A 122 -17.47 -15.48 22.29
C ASP A 122 -17.24 -16.20 23.64
N PRO A 123 -17.03 -17.52 23.66
CA PRO A 123 -16.92 -18.29 24.92
C PRO A 123 -15.74 -17.85 25.78
N ALA A 124 -14.67 -17.32 25.19
CA ALA A 124 -13.50 -16.79 25.91
C ALA A 124 -13.67 -15.33 26.38
N LYS A 125 -14.77 -14.65 26.00
CA LYS A 125 -15.06 -13.25 26.35
C LYS A 125 -13.93 -12.29 26.00
N ILE A 126 -13.45 -12.37 24.77
CA ILE A 126 -12.32 -11.58 24.28
C ILE A 126 -12.72 -10.40 23.40
N ARG A 127 -13.98 -10.29 23.04
CA ARG A 127 -14.48 -9.21 22.20
C ARG A 127 -14.19 -7.85 22.81
N GLY A 128 -13.56 -6.98 21.99
CA GLY A 128 -13.25 -5.61 22.38
C GLY A 128 -12.01 -5.45 23.26
N LEU A 129 -11.27 -6.54 23.52
CA LEU A 129 -9.95 -6.41 24.14
C LEU A 129 -8.98 -5.72 23.18
N THR A 130 -8.10 -4.90 23.74
CA THR A 130 -7.00 -4.26 23.03
C THR A 130 -5.68 -5.01 23.21
N ASP A 131 -5.57 -5.82 24.28
CA ASP A 131 -4.42 -6.71 24.51
C ASP A 131 -4.68 -8.11 23.91
N PRO A 132 -4.00 -8.47 22.81
CA PRO A 132 -4.15 -9.76 22.16
C PRO A 132 -3.51 -10.91 22.95
N VAL A 133 -2.55 -10.63 23.85
CA VAL A 133 -1.95 -11.62 24.74
C VAL A 133 -2.95 -11.99 25.81
N GLU A 134 -3.66 -11.04 26.40
CA GLU A 134 -4.75 -11.30 27.33
C GLU A 134 -5.89 -12.09 26.65
N ALA A 135 -6.21 -11.76 25.39
CA ALA A 135 -7.16 -12.54 24.62
C ALA A 135 -6.73 -14.01 24.50
N MET A 136 -5.47 -14.25 24.19
CA MET A 136 -4.92 -15.63 24.13
C MET A 136 -4.97 -16.32 25.48
N ARG A 137 -4.63 -15.64 26.58
CA ARG A 137 -4.74 -16.20 27.94
C ARG A 137 -6.16 -16.66 28.24
N ARG A 138 -7.17 -15.89 27.87
CA ARG A 138 -8.59 -16.26 28.06
C ARG A 138 -9.00 -17.45 27.20
N ILE A 139 -8.56 -17.51 25.93
CA ILE A 139 -8.81 -18.65 25.06
C ILE A 139 -8.24 -19.93 25.69
N VAL A 140 -7.00 -19.87 26.20
CA VAL A 140 -6.34 -20.98 26.89
C VAL A 140 -7.09 -21.37 28.17
N ALA A 141 -7.39 -20.41 29.03
CA ALA A 141 -8.06 -20.65 30.32
C ALA A 141 -9.46 -21.29 30.15
N THR A 142 -10.18 -20.90 29.12
CA THR A 142 -11.50 -21.47 28.79
C THR A 142 -11.44 -22.74 27.95
N ARG A 143 -10.22 -23.11 27.49
CA ARG A 143 -10.00 -24.19 26.51
C ARG A 143 -10.86 -24.04 25.25
N SER A 144 -11.15 -22.80 24.87
CA SER A 144 -11.91 -22.49 23.68
C SER A 144 -11.13 -22.90 22.44
N PRO A 145 -11.78 -23.47 21.40
CA PRO A 145 -11.06 -23.89 20.20
C PRO A 145 -10.29 -22.75 19.56
N TYR A 146 -9.03 -22.99 19.23
CA TYR A 146 -8.16 -22.08 18.50
C TYR A 146 -7.50 -22.79 17.32
N VAL A 147 -7.63 -22.23 16.12
CA VAL A 147 -7.00 -22.74 14.91
C VAL A 147 -5.84 -21.84 14.54
N ALA A 148 -4.62 -22.35 14.66
CA ALA A 148 -3.43 -21.65 14.21
C ALA A 148 -3.43 -21.53 12.68
N PRO A 149 -3.20 -20.33 12.10
CA PRO A 149 -3.17 -20.16 10.65
C PRO A 149 -2.02 -20.93 9.99
N SER A 150 -2.23 -21.41 8.78
CA SER A 150 -1.19 -22.10 8.00
C SER A 150 -0.19 -21.14 7.33
N TYR A 151 -0.53 -19.85 7.16
CA TYR A 151 0.34 -18.88 6.52
C TYR A 151 1.39 -18.29 7.48
N PRO A 152 2.59 -17.93 6.99
CA PRO A 152 3.75 -17.62 7.85
C PRO A 152 3.50 -16.54 8.92
N VAL A 153 2.92 -15.39 8.53
CA VAL A 153 2.68 -14.28 9.48
C VAL A 153 1.66 -14.65 10.54
N GLY A 154 0.57 -15.33 10.18
CA GLY A 154 -0.42 -15.77 11.15
C GLY A 154 0.13 -16.80 12.12
N ARG A 155 0.98 -17.70 11.63
CA ARG A 155 1.69 -18.67 12.47
C ARG A 155 2.63 -17.97 13.45
N TYR A 156 3.45 -17.04 12.95
CA TYR A 156 4.33 -16.24 13.80
C TYR A 156 3.56 -15.49 14.90
N LEU A 157 2.47 -14.81 14.54
CA LEU A 157 1.64 -14.12 15.53
C LEU A 157 1.02 -15.09 16.54
N SER A 158 0.58 -16.27 16.11
CA SER A 158 0.06 -17.30 17.03
C SER A 158 1.12 -17.73 18.05
N GLU A 159 2.34 -18.01 17.60
CA GLU A 159 3.45 -18.37 18.48
C GLU A 159 3.79 -17.25 19.47
N LEU A 160 3.78 -16.02 18.98
CA LEU A 160 4.05 -14.85 19.82
C LEU A 160 2.98 -14.68 20.91
N LEU A 161 1.70 -14.85 20.56
CA LEU A 161 0.60 -14.77 21.50
C LEU A 161 0.67 -15.93 22.53
N LEU A 162 0.99 -17.14 22.10
CA LEU A 162 1.16 -18.29 22.99
C LEU A 162 2.36 -18.09 23.94
N ALA A 163 3.46 -17.54 23.46
CA ALA A 163 4.61 -17.19 24.29
C ALA A 163 4.23 -16.16 25.37
N GLY A 164 3.53 -15.09 24.97
CA GLY A 164 3.02 -14.08 25.90
C GLY A 164 1.98 -14.62 26.89
N ALA A 165 1.26 -15.68 26.51
CA ALA A 165 0.34 -16.39 27.41
C ALA A 165 1.03 -17.42 28.31
N GLY A 166 2.36 -17.53 28.29
CA GLY A 166 3.13 -18.42 29.17
C GLY A 166 3.40 -19.81 28.61
N HIS A 167 3.44 -19.96 27.27
CA HIS A 167 3.68 -21.24 26.58
C HIS A 167 2.75 -22.39 27.05
N PRO A 168 1.41 -22.21 26.94
CA PRO A 168 0.48 -23.20 27.43
C PRO A 168 0.63 -24.53 26.68
N GLU A 169 0.33 -25.63 27.37
CA GLU A 169 0.27 -26.94 26.75
C GLU A 169 -0.83 -26.96 25.65
N ARG A 170 -0.43 -27.43 24.46
CA ARG A 170 -1.31 -27.54 23.28
C ARG A 170 -2.15 -28.81 23.37
N GLY A 171 -3.27 -28.72 24.07
CA GLY A 171 -4.23 -29.82 24.18
C GLY A 171 -5.28 -29.79 23.04
N ALA A 172 -6.41 -30.42 23.26
CA ALA A 172 -7.51 -30.53 22.27
C ALA A 172 -8.11 -29.19 21.81
N TRP A 173 -7.89 -28.11 22.55
CA TRP A 173 -8.34 -26.76 22.20
C TRP A 173 -7.52 -26.14 21.08
N TYR A 174 -6.30 -26.61 20.84
CA TYR A 174 -5.37 -26.06 19.84
C TYR A 174 -5.30 -26.96 18.62
N VAL A 175 -5.56 -26.40 17.44
CA VAL A 175 -5.54 -27.13 16.17
C VAL A 175 -4.54 -26.46 15.23
N GLU A 176 -3.57 -27.22 14.73
CA GLU A 176 -2.70 -26.78 13.63
C GLU A 176 -3.53 -26.64 12.35
N GLY A 177 -3.62 -25.41 11.87
CA GLY A 177 -4.33 -25.11 10.62
C GLY A 177 -3.61 -25.68 9.40
N ARG A 178 -4.27 -26.55 8.67
CA ARG A 178 -3.78 -27.12 7.40
C ARG A 178 -4.37 -26.42 6.19
N GLN A 179 -5.42 -25.66 6.38
CA GLN A 179 -6.14 -24.98 5.32
C GLN A 179 -5.73 -23.51 5.23
N SER A 180 -5.93 -22.91 4.06
CA SER A 180 -5.58 -21.51 3.82
C SER A 180 -6.78 -20.70 3.35
N LYS A 181 -6.69 -19.37 3.51
CA LYS A 181 -7.68 -18.41 3.03
C LYS A 181 -9.11 -18.73 3.52
N GLY A 182 -10.11 -18.61 2.65
CA GLY A 182 -11.51 -18.83 2.99
C GLY A 182 -11.83 -20.23 3.56
N ARG A 183 -11.07 -21.27 3.16
CA ARG A 183 -11.26 -22.61 3.74
C ARG A 183 -10.84 -22.68 5.21
N ALA A 184 -9.80 -21.93 5.60
CA ALA A 184 -9.41 -21.82 6.99
C ALA A 184 -10.47 -21.10 7.82
N MET A 185 -11.10 -20.06 7.27
CA MET A 185 -12.21 -19.36 7.93
C MET A 185 -13.45 -20.26 8.08
N LYS A 186 -13.79 -20.99 7.04
CA LYS A 186 -14.90 -21.97 7.09
C LYS A 186 -14.66 -23.03 8.17
N PHE A 187 -13.43 -23.54 8.25
CA PHE A 187 -13.07 -24.51 9.29
C PHE A 187 -13.17 -23.93 10.70
N ALA A 188 -12.69 -22.70 10.91
CA ALA A 188 -12.81 -21.99 12.18
C ALA A 188 -14.30 -21.76 12.54
N GLU A 189 -15.12 -21.42 11.57
CA GLU A 189 -16.57 -21.25 11.76
C GLU A 189 -17.27 -22.55 12.14
N ASP A 190 -16.98 -23.64 11.42
CA ASP A 190 -17.60 -24.96 11.66
C ASP A 190 -17.22 -25.55 13.03
N THR A 191 -16.02 -25.22 13.52
CA THR A 191 -15.50 -25.70 14.80
C THR A 191 -15.76 -24.73 15.96
N GLY A 192 -16.33 -23.54 15.68
CA GLY A 192 -16.51 -22.49 16.69
C GLY A 192 -15.20 -21.96 17.24
N ALA A 193 -14.14 -21.97 16.41
CA ALA A 193 -12.79 -21.64 16.84
C ALA A 193 -12.45 -20.16 16.65
N TYR A 194 -11.53 -19.69 17.48
CA TYR A 194 -10.81 -18.44 17.23
C TYR A 194 -9.65 -18.67 16.25
N THR A 195 -9.30 -17.66 15.46
CA THR A 195 -8.16 -17.70 14.54
C THR A 195 -7.71 -16.30 14.14
N LEU A 196 -6.53 -16.19 13.54
CA LEU A 196 -6.01 -14.93 13.01
C LEU A 196 -6.14 -14.86 11.48
N TRP A 197 -6.49 -13.66 10.97
CA TRP A 197 -6.36 -13.39 9.55
C TRP A 197 -6.11 -11.89 9.31
N GLY A 198 -5.82 -11.52 8.05
CA GLY A 198 -5.77 -10.10 7.68
C GLY A 198 -7.17 -9.48 7.72
N SER A 199 -7.28 -8.25 8.21
CA SER A 199 -8.56 -7.55 8.36
C SER A 199 -9.32 -7.49 7.03
N PHE A 200 -8.68 -6.98 5.97
CA PHE A 200 -9.29 -6.86 4.64
C PHE A 200 -9.80 -8.21 4.07
N PRO A 201 -8.96 -9.27 3.95
CA PRO A 201 -9.44 -10.54 3.42
C PRO A 201 -10.52 -11.19 4.28
N PHE A 202 -10.51 -10.97 5.60
CA PHE A 202 -11.57 -11.45 6.49
C PHE A 202 -12.90 -10.77 6.20
N GLU A 203 -12.96 -9.45 6.13
CA GLU A 203 -14.20 -8.73 5.84
C GLU A 203 -14.80 -9.10 4.48
N ARG A 204 -13.93 -9.23 3.48
CA ARG A 204 -14.35 -9.70 2.16
C ARG A 204 -14.93 -11.11 2.20
N TYR A 205 -14.33 -12.02 2.99
CA TYR A 205 -14.83 -13.37 3.20
C TYR A 205 -16.18 -13.33 3.91
N ARG A 206 -16.29 -12.57 5.00
CA ARG A 206 -17.50 -12.45 5.83
C ARG A 206 -18.71 -12.00 5.00
N ARG A 207 -18.53 -10.97 4.18
CA ARG A 207 -19.61 -10.44 3.31
C ARG A 207 -20.03 -11.44 2.23
N ARG A 208 -19.08 -12.17 1.63
CA ARG A 208 -19.35 -13.10 0.52
C ARG A 208 -19.99 -14.39 0.96
N ASN A 209 -19.78 -14.81 2.19
CA ASN A 209 -20.18 -16.12 2.70
C ASN A 209 -21.22 -16.04 3.84
N ASP A 210 -21.71 -14.83 4.16
CA ASP A 210 -22.58 -14.60 5.31
C ASP A 210 -22.05 -15.27 6.59
N SER A 211 -20.75 -15.13 6.83
CA SER A 211 -20.05 -15.83 7.90
C SER A 211 -20.46 -15.31 9.27
N ARG A 212 -20.64 -16.22 10.22
CA ARG A 212 -20.96 -15.95 11.62
C ARG A 212 -19.73 -15.62 12.47
N LEU A 213 -18.53 -15.69 11.89
CA LEU A 213 -17.32 -15.21 12.55
C LEU A 213 -17.35 -13.68 12.65
N GLU A 214 -16.82 -13.17 13.74
CA GLU A 214 -16.73 -11.74 14.02
C GLU A 214 -15.30 -11.35 14.40
N VAL A 215 -14.96 -10.09 14.20
CA VAL A 215 -13.69 -9.53 14.69
C VAL A 215 -13.80 -9.35 16.20
N MET A 216 -12.90 -10.00 16.93
CA MET A 216 -12.86 -9.97 18.40
C MET A 216 -11.83 -8.98 18.92
N VAL A 217 -10.60 -9.08 18.41
CA VAL A 217 -9.49 -8.17 18.76
C VAL A 217 -8.86 -7.64 17.48
N TRP A 218 -8.69 -6.32 17.44
CA TRP A 218 -8.14 -5.64 16.27
C TRP A 218 -7.26 -4.48 16.73
N GLN A 219 -7.49 -3.40 16.91
CA GLN A 219 -6.80 -2.15 17.22
C GLN A 219 -5.63 -2.31 18.21
N THR A 220 -4.63 -3.11 17.81
CA THR A 220 -3.44 -3.37 18.60
C THR A 220 -2.17 -3.22 17.77
N PRO A 221 -1.11 -2.59 18.32
CA PRO A 221 0.19 -2.44 17.64
C PRO A 221 0.74 -3.76 17.11
N LEU A 222 0.61 -4.84 17.88
CA LEU A 222 1.12 -6.17 17.54
C LEU A 222 0.56 -6.72 16.22
N PHE A 223 -0.62 -6.30 15.82
CA PHE A 223 -1.27 -6.78 14.60
C PHE A 223 -0.98 -5.90 13.38
N GLN A 224 -0.32 -4.76 13.55
CA GLN A 224 0.01 -3.87 12.45
C GLN A 224 0.99 -4.52 11.46
N ARG A 225 0.77 -4.23 10.20
CA ARG A 225 1.56 -4.75 9.08
C ARG A 225 1.95 -3.61 8.16
N LEU A 226 3.17 -3.14 8.35
CA LEU A 226 3.74 -2.05 7.57
C LEU A 226 3.90 -2.45 6.11
N MET A 227 3.63 -1.51 5.23
CA MET A 227 3.96 -1.56 3.82
C MET A 227 4.90 -0.40 3.48
N ALA A 228 5.82 -0.66 2.58
CA ALA A 228 6.80 0.33 2.14
C ALA A 228 6.79 0.47 0.63
N THR A 229 7.12 1.67 0.18
CA THR A 229 7.50 1.97 -1.19
C THR A 229 8.95 1.58 -1.43
N ILE A 230 9.26 1.13 -2.64
CA ILE A 230 10.62 0.82 -3.10
C ILE A 230 10.74 1.29 -4.53
N VAL A 231 11.55 2.32 -4.78
CA VAL A 231 11.84 2.78 -6.13
C VAL A 231 12.78 1.78 -6.81
N VAL A 232 12.40 1.30 -7.98
CA VAL A 232 13.19 0.32 -8.75
C VAL A 232 14.45 0.98 -9.28
N ASN A 233 15.57 0.24 -9.31
CA ASN A 233 16.86 0.75 -9.73
C ASN A 233 16.96 0.85 -11.26
N ALA A 234 16.95 2.07 -11.80
CA ALA A 234 17.05 2.33 -13.23
C ALA A 234 18.43 1.98 -13.84
N GLU A 235 19.50 1.95 -13.05
CA GLU A 235 20.81 1.52 -13.53
C GLU A 235 20.82 0.03 -13.88
N LYS A 236 20.05 -0.75 -13.12
CA LYS A 236 19.91 -2.20 -13.33
C LYS A 236 18.81 -2.56 -14.32
N TYR A 237 17.74 -1.77 -14.34
CA TYR A 237 16.57 -2.01 -15.19
C TYR A 237 16.30 -0.78 -16.09
N PRO A 238 16.89 -0.74 -17.29
CA PRO A 238 16.67 0.36 -18.23
C PRO A 238 15.19 0.53 -18.59
N GLY A 239 14.74 1.78 -18.65
CA GLY A 239 13.33 2.10 -18.92
C GLY A 239 12.46 2.30 -17.67
N VAL A 240 13.03 2.21 -16.48
CA VAL A 240 12.36 2.60 -15.22
C VAL A 240 12.19 4.13 -15.19
N ASN A 241 10.96 4.59 -14.98
CA ASN A 241 10.62 6.00 -14.77
C ASN A 241 10.93 6.42 -13.32
N THR A 242 12.22 6.63 -13.01
CA THR A 242 12.65 7.03 -11.65
C THR A 242 12.02 8.36 -11.21
N ALA A 243 11.87 9.33 -12.11
CA ALA A 243 11.29 10.63 -11.77
C ALA A 243 9.83 10.48 -11.35
N GLY A 244 9.03 9.75 -12.12
CA GLY A 244 7.64 9.46 -11.79
C GLY A 244 7.48 8.61 -10.53
N ALA A 245 8.35 7.59 -10.35
CA ALA A 245 8.35 6.76 -9.15
C ALA A 245 8.62 7.57 -7.88
N ARG A 246 9.62 8.47 -7.90
CA ARG A 246 9.92 9.37 -6.77
C ARG A 246 8.82 10.41 -6.53
N ALA A 247 8.20 10.92 -7.59
CA ALA A 247 7.06 11.83 -7.46
C ALA A 247 5.87 11.13 -6.78
N LEU A 248 5.56 9.90 -7.19
CA LEU A 248 4.49 9.11 -6.57
C LEU A 248 4.83 8.74 -5.12
N GLU A 249 6.06 8.33 -4.84
CA GLU A 249 6.52 8.09 -3.48
C GLU A 249 6.37 9.33 -2.59
N ALA A 250 6.87 10.49 -3.05
CA ALA A 250 6.77 11.74 -2.31
C ALA A 250 5.31 12.16 -2.07
N TYR A 251 4.44 11.99 -3.06
CA TYR A 251 3.00 12.23 -2.90
C TYR A 251 2.39 11.32 -1.82
N LEU A 252 2.65 10.01 -1.89
CA LEU A 252 2.11 9.05 -0.92
C LEU A 252 2.59 9.33 0.51
N LEU A 253 3.80 9.86 0.67
CA LEU A 253 4.40 10.23 1.95
C LEU A 253 4.05 11.66 2.41
N SER A 254 3.36 12.45 1.59
CA SER A 254 2.99 13.82 1.95
C SER A 254 1.98 13.87 3.10
N PRO A 255 2.03 14.92 3.94
CA PRO A 255 1.10 15.06 5.06
C PRO A 255 -0.37 14.99 4.66
N GLY A 256 -0.73 15.59 3.50
CA GLY A 256 -2.09 15.56 2.97
C GLY A 256 -2.57 14.15 2.62
N THR A 257 -1.73 13.38 1.92
CA THR A 257 -2.04 11.99 1.56
C THR A 257 -2.07 11.10 2.80
N GLN A 258 -1.18 11.29 3.77
CA GLN A 258 -1.18 10.55 5.03
C GLN A 258 -2.45 10.83 5.85
N ALA A 259 -2.94 12.07 5.86
CA ALA A 259 -4.24 12.40 6.46
C ALA A 259 -5.41 11.71 5.72
N SER A 260 -5.35 11.65 4.39
CA SER A 260 -6.35 10.92 3.58
C SER A 260 -6.35 9.42 3.88
N ILE A 261 -5.18 8.82 4.09
CA ILE A 261 -5.04 7.40 4.51
C ILE A 261 -5.69 7.19 5.89
N ALA A 262 -5.45 8.08 6.85
CA ALA A 262 -6.06 8.01 8.19
C ALA A 262 -7.59 8.12 8.14
N ALA A 263 -8.10 8.96 7.26
CA ALA A 263 -9.53 9.18 7.06
C ALA A 263 -10.21 8.09 6.22
N PHE A 264 -9.45 7.31 5.46
CA PHE A 264 -10.00 6.30 4.55
C PHE A 264 -10.82 5.25 5.32
N ARG A 265 -11.99 4.96 4.79
CA ARG A 265 -12.85 3.86 5.25
C ARG A 265 -13.20 3.00 4.05
N GLU A 266 -13.02 1.71 4.19
CA GLU A 266 -13.41 0.72 3.20
C GLU A 266 -14.94 0.64 3.12
N ASP A 267 -15.50 0.54 1.91
CA ASP A 267 -16.95 0.48 1.71
C ASP A 267 -17.66 -0.51 2.63
N GLY A 268 -18.66 -0.02 3.36
CA GLY A 268 -19.45 -0.81 4.33
C GLY A 268 -18.69 -1.18 5.60
N LEU A 269 -17.58 -0.49 5.94
CA LEU A 269 -16.91 -0.61 7.21
C LEU A 269 -16.82 0.74 7.93
N ASP A 270 -17.30 0.79 9.16
CA ASP A 270 -17.22 1.99 10.00
C ASP A 270 -15.85 2.13 10.68
N ARG A 271 -15.09 1.01 10.78
CA ARG A 271 -13.77 1.02 11.42
C ARG A 271 -12.65 1.36 10.45
N GLN A 272 -11.60 1.93 10.98
CA GLN A 272 -10.34 2.14 10.25
C GLN A 272 -9.70 0.79 9.91
N THR A 273 -9.21 0.66 8.68
CA THR A 273 -8.51 -0.54 8.17
C THR A 273 -7.11 -0.23 7.67
N TRP A 274 -6.80 1.05 7.47
CA TRP A 274 -5.52 1.57 7.01
C TRP A 274 -5.03 2.70 7.92
N TRP A 275 -3.75 2.72 8.21
CA TRP A 275 -3.10 3.72 9.05
C TRP A 275 -1.96 4.38 8.30
N PRO A 276 -1.73 5.69 8.48
CA PRO A 276 -0.56 6.36 7.96
C PRO A 276 0.72 5.77 8.57
N ALA A 277 1.79 5.75 7.79
CA ALA A 277 3.07 5.22 8.24
C ALA A 277 4.26 6.02 7.67
N GLY A 278 3.99 7.13 6.98
CA GLY A 278 4.98 7.84 6.19
C GLY A 278 5.55 9.12 6.78
N LEU A 279 4.92 9.70 7.80
CA LEU A 279 5.24 11.08 8.22
C LEU A 279 6.68 11.24 8.70
N ASP A 280 7.17 10.37 9.56
CA ASP A 280 8.54 10.43 10.08
C ASP A 280 9.26 9.09 10.11
N ASN A 281 8.62 8.05 9.59
CA ASN A 281 9.09 6.67 9.67
C ASN A 281 9.30 6.18 11.12
N ASN A 282 8.61 6.79 12.08
CA ASN A 282 8.69 6.40 13.48
C ASN A 282 7.81 5.17 13.74
N PRO A 283 8.38 3.99 14.02
CA PRO A 283 7.61 2.78 14.30
C PRO A 283 6.70 2.93 15.53
N ALA A 284 7.07 3.72 16.53
CA ALA A 284 6.26 3.94 17.71
C ALA A 284 4.96 4.69 17.38
N GLN A 285 5.02 5.75 16.58
CA GLN A 285 3.82 6.45 16.10
C GLN A 285 2.94 5.55 15.22
N ILE A 286 3.57 4.81 14.29
CA ILE A 286 2.89 3.90 13.39
C ILE A 286 2.13 2.81 14.16
N LEU A 287 2.71 2.33 15.24
CA LEU A 287 2.16 1.27 16.07
C LEU A 287 1.26 1.80 17.20
N GLY A 288 1.10 3.12 17.33
CA GLY A 288 0.37 3.73 18.43
C GLY A 288 1.08 3.55 19.78
N LEU A 289 2.41 3.37 19.76
CA LEU A 289 3.24 3.21 20.94
C LEU A 289 3.89 4.54 21.39
N ALA A 290 3.70 5.60 20.62
CA ALA A 290 4.04 6.95 21.08
C ALA A 290 3.07 7.31 22.21
N GLY A 291 3.34 6.84 23.38
CA GLY A 291 2.81 7.42 24.60
C GLY A 291 3.32 8.84 24.72
N ASP A 292 2.55 9.69 25.38
CA ASP A 292 2.88 11.06 25.67
C ASP A 292 4.25 11.15 26.38
N GLU A 293 5.36 11.25 25.60
CA GLU A 293 6.68 11.55 26.14
C GLU A 293 6.86 13.05 26.45
N ASP A 294 5.76 13.80 26.56
CA ASP A 294 5.78 15.22 26.90
C ASP A 294 5.40 15.49 28.38
N GLU A 295 5.68 14.56 29.32
CA GLU A 295 5.64 14.85 30.76
C GLU A 295 6.96 14.39 31.43
N GLU A 296 8.04 15.20 31.27
CA GLU A 296 9.07 15.44 32.29
C GLU A 296 9.64 16.87 32.20
#